data_c5db221c8709782f10fa5e3fc5ba7aae
#
_entry.id   c5db221c8709782f10fa5e3fc5ba7aae
#
_cell.length_a   1.000
_cell.length_b   1.000
_cell.length_c   1.000
_cell.angle_alpha   90.00
_cell.angle_beta   90.00
_cell.angle_gamma   90.00
#
_symmetry.space_group_name_H-M   'P 1'
#
loop_
_entity.id
_entity.type
_entity.pdbx_description
1 polymer ?
#
loop_
_entity_poly.entity_id
_entity_poly.type
_entity_poly.pdbx_seq_one_letter_code
_entity_poly.pdbx_strand_id
1 'polypeptide(L)'
;MQAVIQNLRKNGTFRESSSFDCPVCEDRGYIVTRSEQGELITRGCPCQIKKDNLRRIEKSGLSGLLKHCTMETYQTVEPWQVQAKKAAEAYIADWRGRWFYAGGNPGSGKTHLCTAICGALMESGLPVRYLQWRSDIPAIKAKINDAEAYTDTVQPLKDIRVLYIDDFLKGSVTEADRNIAFEILNARYVKPDCATIISSERTITDILDWDEAVGSRIAERAKGCIVSVVGSGKNWRLR
;
A
#
# COMPACT_ATOMS: atom_id res chain seq x y z
N MET A 1 53.92 0.26 -3.70
CA MET A 1 52.46 0.43 -3.84
C MET A 1 52.02 1.22 -5.09
N GLN A 2 52.74 2.26 -5.49
CA GLN A 2 52.44 3.04 -6.71
C GLN A 2 52.66 2.27 -8.04
N ALA A 3 53.61 1.33 -8.11
CA ALA A 3 53.87 0.52 -9.32
C ALA A 3 52.79 -0.51 -9.63
N VAL A 4 52.08 -1.00 -8.61
CA VAL A 4 50.94 -1.95 -8.80
C VAL A 4 49.70 -1.25 -9.35
N ILE A 5 49.48 0.00 -8.96
CA ILE A 5 48.36 0.81 -9.46
C ILE A 5 48.56 1.23 -10.92
N GLN A 6 49.81 1.43 -11.36
CA GLN A 6 50.10 1.76 -12.76
C GLN A 6 49.97 0.57 -13.70
N ASN A 7 50.21 -0.67 -13.26
CA ASN A 7 50.05 -1.85 -14.07
C ASN A 7 48.57 -2.29 -14.24
N LEU A 8 47.70 -1.97 -13.28
CA LEU A 8 46.28 -2.20 -13.38
C LEU A 8 45.56 -1.26 -14.38
N ARG A 9 46.17 -0.10 -14.66
CA ARG A 9 45.65 0.86 -15.66
C ARG A 9 45.94 0.48 -17.13
N LYS A 10 46.84 -0.46 -17.38
CA LYS A 10 47.24 -0.81 -18.76
C LYS A 10 46.50 -2.02 -19.36
N ASN A 11 45.79 -2.84 -18.59
CA ASN A 11 45.17 -4.07 -19.08
C ASN A 11 43.71 -4.27 -18.63
N GLY A 12 43.03 -3.25 -18.20
CA GLY A 12 41.65 -3.36 -17.78
C GLY A 12 40.76 -2.43 -18.63
N THR A 13 39.86 -2.99 -19.40
CA THR A 13 38.68 -2.28 -19.89
C THR A 13 37.89 -1.81 -18.65
N PHE A 14 38.20 -0.60 -18.16
CA PHE A 14 37.28 0.12 -17.29
C PHE A 14 36.03 0.38 -18.14
N ARG A 15 34.94 -0.31 -17.85
CA ARG A 15 33.61 0.13 -18.25
C ARG A 15 33.38 1.46 -17.54
N GLU A 16 33.52 2.55 -18.29
CA GLU A 16 33.10 3.88 -17.88
C GLU A 16 31.62 3.85 -17.57
N SER A 17 31.24 4.43 -16.44
CA SER A 17 29.89 4.75 -15.97
C SER A 17 28.88 3.60 -16.02
N SER A 18 29.01 2.61 -15.15
CA SER A 18 27.84 1.87 -14.70
C SER A 18 27.00 2.81 -13.83
N SER A 19 26.01 3.47 -14.43
CA SER A 19 24.96 4.12 -13.66
C SER A 19 24.19 3.02 -12.95
N PHE A 20 24.42 2.86 -11.64
CA PHE A 20 23.64 1.93 -10.84
C PHE A 20 22.21 2.47 -10.72
N ASP A 21 21.21 1.61 -10.87
CA ASP A 21 19.81 1.95 -10.61
C ASP A 21 19.59 2.37 -9.15
N CYS A 22 20.39 1.81 -8.25
CA CYS A 22 20.38 2.15 -6.84
C CYS A 22 21.79 2.61 -6.37
N PRO A 23 22.01 3.91 -6.13
CA PRO A 23 23.29 4.43 -5.67
C PRO A 23 23.66 3.98 -4.26
N VAL A 24 22.69 3.52 -3.44
CA VAL A 24 22.92 3.13 -2.04
C VAL A 24 23.59 1.77 -1.92
N CYS A 25 23.22 0.80 -2.72
CA CYS A 25 23.77 -0.56 -2.68
C CYS A 25 24.50 -0.96 -3.96
N GLU A 26 24.60 -0.07 -4.95
CA GLU A 26 25.22 -0.35 -6.24
C GLU A 26 24.62 -1.65 -6.87
N ASP A 27 23.29 -1.77 -6.82
CA ASP A 27 22.45 -2.89 -7.30
C ASP A 27 22.69 -4.24 -6.61
N ARG A 28 23.50 -4.29 -5.53
CA ARG A 28 23.73 -5.53 -4.76
C ARG A 28 22.51 -6.00 -3.98
N GLY A 29 21.52 -5.12 -3.73
CA GLY A 29 20.31 -5.44 -2.98
C GLY A 29 20.48 -5.46 -1.45
N TYR A 30 21.68 -5.28 -0.93
CA TYR A 30 21.99 -5.24 0.49
C TYR A 30 23.03 -4.17 0.82
N ILE A 31 23.04 -3.74 2.07
CA ILE A 31 23.95 -2.75 2.64
C ILE A 31 24.68 -3.43 3.78
N VAL A 32 26.00 -3.28 3.83
CA VAL A 32 26.84 -3.75 4.94
C VAL A 32 27.16 -2.55 5.85
N THR A 33 26.80 -2.65 7.11
CA THR A 33 27.10 -1.66 8.15
C THR A 33 27.89 -2.30 9.27
N ARG A 34 28.58 -1.48 10.09
CA ARG A 34 29.22 -1.95 11.31
C ARG A 34 28.32 -1.65 12.50
N SER A 35 28.18 -2.62 13.42
CA SER A 35 27.55 -2.40 14.73
C SER A 35 28.44 -1.53 15.61
N GLU A 36 27.93 -1.06 16.73
CA GLU A 36 28.70 -0.36 17.76
C GLU A 36 29.82 -1.25 18.34
N GLN A 37 29.67 -2.56 18.24
CA GLN A 37 30.66 -3.56 18.67
C GLN A 37 31.66 -3.94 17.58
N GLY A 38 31.61 -3.29 16.39
CA GLY A 38 32.52 -3.50 15.27
C GLY A 38 32.18 -4.67 14.34
N GLU A 39 31.11 -5.39 14.58
CA GLU A 39 30.66 -6.52 13.75
C GLU A 39 30.02 -6.01 12.45
N LEU A 40 30.21 -6.76 11.35
CA LEU A 40 29.58 -6.48 10.08
C LEU A 40 28.12 -6.98 10.10
N ILE A 41 27.17 -6.06 9.97
CA ILE A 41 25.75 -6.37 9.86
C ILE A 41 25.31 -6.13 8.42
N THR A 42 24.68 -7.15 7.80
CA THR A 42 24.08 -7.03 6.48
C THR A 42 22.58 -6.76 6.63
N ARG A 43 22.09 -5.72 5.97
CA ARG A 43 20.67 -5.36 5.89
C ARG A 43 20.23 -5.28 4.44
N GLY A 44 18.98 -5.69 4.16
CA GLY A 44 18.38 -5.50 2.83
C GLY A 44 18.35 -4.01 2.46
N CYS A 45 18.70 -3.69 1.22
CA CYS A 45 18.58 -2.32 0.73
C CYS A 45 17.10 -1.98 0.49
N PRO A 46 16.66 -0.74 0.78
CA PRO A 46 15.29 -0.29 0.46
C PRO A 46 14.89 -0.49 -1.01
N CYS A 47 15.85 -0.45 -1.95
CA CYS A 47 15.59 -0.72 -3.36
C CYS A 47 15.06 -2.15 -3.62
N GLN A 48 15.53 -3.14 -2.85
CA GLN A 48 15.05 -4.52 -2.97
C GLN A 48 13.60 -4.62 -2.51
N ILE A 49 13.26 -3.96 -1.42
CA ILE A 49 11.87 -3.89 -0.93
C ILE A 49 10.98 -3.25 -1.99
N LYS A 50 11.45 -2.16 -2.62
CA LYS A 50 10.72 -1.49 -3.71
C LYS A 50 10.51 -2.42 -4.92
N LYS A 51 11.56 -3.13 -5.37
CA LYS A 51 11.48 -4.10 -6.47
C LYS A 51 10.50 -5.25 -6.14
N ASP A 52 10.56 -5.79 -4.92
CA ASP A 52 9.66 -6.86 -4.48
C ASP A 52 8.21 -6.40 -4.38
N ASN A 53 7.98 -5.16 -3.92
CA ASN A 53 6.65 -4.58 -3.87
C ASN A 53 6.07 -4.37 -5.26
N LEU A 54 6.84 -3.85 -6.20
CA LEU A 54 6.40 -3.71 -7.59
C LEU A 54 6.00 -5.05 -8.20
N ARG A 55 6.80 -6.10 -8.00
CA ARG A 55 6.46 -7.46 -8.46
C ARG A 55 5.16 -8.00 -7.86
N ARG A 56 4.92 -7.75 -6.56
CA ARG A 56 3.67 -8.15 -5.89
C ARG A 56 2.47 -7.41 -6.46
N ILE A 57 2.63 -6.11 -6.70
CA ILE A 57 1.56 -5.26 -7.23
C ILE A 57 1.30 -5.58 -8.71
N GLU A 58 2.33 -5.87 -9.50
CA GLU A 58 2.15 -6.33 -10.89
C GLU A 58 1.25 -7.57 -10.97
N LYS A 59 1.45 -8.54 -10.06
CA LYS A 59 0.61 -9.74 -9.98
C LYS A 59 -0.83 -9.45 -9.58
N SER A 60 -1.09 -8.37 -8.87
CA SER A 60 -2.44 -7.95 -8.45
C SER A 60 -3.15 -7.05 -9.46
N GLY A 61 -2.49 -6.65 -10.54
CA GLY A 61 -3.04 -5.76 -11.55
C GLY A 61 -3.00 -4.26 -11.20
N LEU A 62 -2.34 -3.86 -10.10
CA LEU A 62 -2.23 -2.44 -9.70
C LEU A 62 -1.08 -1.70 -10.41
N SER A 63 -0.16 -2.40 -11.06
CA SER A 63 1.03 -1.81 -11.70
C SER A 63 0.69 -0.72 -12.72
N GLY A 64 -0.37 -0.92 -13.50
CA GLY A 64 -0.88 0.08 -14.44
C GLY A 64 -1.38 1.34 -13.76
N LEU A 65 -2.06 1.21 -12.60
CA LEU A 65 -2.59 2.33 -11.84
C LEU A 65 -1.48 3.16 -11.20
N LEU A 66 -0.43 2.54 -10.68
CA LEU A 66 0.70 3.23 -10.04
C LEU A 66 1.46 4.16 -11.00
N LYS A 67 1.45 3.88 -12.30
CA LYS A 67 2.10 4.75 -13.30
C LYS A 67 1.35 6.07 -13.49
N HIS A 68 0.05 6.10 -13.20
CA HIS A 68 -0.82 7.24 -13.49
C HIS A 68 -1.47 7.84 -12.24
N CYS A 69 -1.55 7.08 -11.15
CA CYS A 69 -2.17 7.49 -9.91
C CYS A 69 -1.10 7.88 -8.89
N THR A 70 -0.55 9.07 -9.04
CA THR A 70 0.40 9.67 -8.09
C THR A 70 -0.21 10.89 -7.40
N MET A 71 0.44 11.41 -6.37
CA MET A 71 -0.01 12.66 -5.72
C MET A 71 0.08 13.86 -6.65
N GLU A 72 1.02 13.88 -7.59
CA GLU A 72 1.20 14.95 -8.57
C GLU A 72 0.08 14.93 -9.61
N THR A 73 -0.34 13.75 -10.05
CA THR A 73 -1.38 13.58 -11.08
C THR A 73 -2.80 13.67 -10.51
N TYR A 74 -2.96 13.66 -9.17
CA TYR A 74 -4.27 13.82 -8.55
C TYR A 74 -4.78 15.24 -8.74
N GLN A 75 -5.90 15.38 -9.47
CA GLN A 75 -6.48 16.70 -9.80
C GLN A 75 -7.14 17.32 -8.58
N THR A 76 -6.96 18.64 -8.42
CA THR A 76 -7.45 19.44 -7.29
C THR A 76 -8.24 20.65 -7.78
N VAL A 77 -9.16 20.43 -8.70
CA VAL A 77 -10.00 21.49 -9.30
C VAL A 77 -11.08 21.95 -8.31
N GLU A 78 -11.65 21.01 -7.56
CA GLU A 78 -12.72 21.27 -6.62
C GLU A 78 -12.19 21.32 -5.17
N PRO A 79 -12.80 22.14 -4.28
CA PRO A 79 -12.35 22.26 -2.89
C PRO A 79 -12.25 20.92 -2.15
N TRP A 80 -13.19 20.01 -2.40
CA TRP A 80 -13.16 18.69 -1.77
C TRP A 80 -11.97 17.82 -2.23
N GLN A 81 -11.51 17.99 -3.47
CA GLN A 81 -10.32 17.31 -3.98
C GLN A 81 -9.05 17.83 -3.29
N VAL A 82 -8.97 19.16 -3.08
CA VAL A 82 -7.88 19.78 -2.31
C VAL A 82 -7.83 19.21 -0.89
N GLN A 83 -8.99 19.12 -0.23
CA GLN A 83 -9.08 18.56 1.12
C GLN A 83 -8.69 17.07 1.15
N ALA A 84 -9.16 16.28 0.18
CA ALA A 84 -8.83 14.88 0.05
C ALA A 84 -7.32 14.67 -0.14
N LYS A 85 -6.69 15.48 -1.00
CA LYS A 85 -5.23 15.43 -1.22
C LYS A 85 -4.47 15.78 0.05
N LYS A 86 -4.84 16.85 0.74
CA LYS A 86 -4.23 17.26 2.02
C LYS A 86 -4.33 16.17 3.08
N ALA A 87 -5.48 15.49 3.18
CA ALA A 87 -5.67 14.38 4.11
C ALA A 87 -4.75 13.21 3.77
N ALA A 88 -4.56 12.90 2.48
CA ALA A 88 -3.65 11.86 2.03
C ALA A 88 -2.17 12.20 2.31
N GLU A 89 -1.76 13.44 2.04
CA GLU A 89 -0.41 13.94 2.32
C GLU A 89 -0.11 13.90 3.82
N ALA A 90 -1.05 14.34 4.66
CA ALA A 90 -0.93 14.26 6.11
C ALA A 90 -0.82 12.82 6.61
N TYR A 91 -1.61 11.90 6.00
CA TYR A 91 -1.52 10.48 6.32
C TYR A 91 -0.16 9.87 5.92
N ILE A 92 0.37 10.20 4.75
CA ILE A 92 1.70 9.73 4.31
C ILE A 92 2.79 10.18 5.28
N ALA A 93 2.70 11.40 5.80
CA ALA A 93 3.66 11.94 6.76
C ALA A 93 3.59 11.25 8.14
N ASP A 94 2.39 10.84 8.56
CA ASP A 94 2.14 10.22 9.88
C ASP A 94 1.19 9.01 9.76
N TRP A 95 1.64 7.98 9.07
CA TRP A 95 0.85 6.77 8.80
C TRP A 95 0.88 5.74 9.94
N ARG A 96 1.88 5.77 10.82
CA ARG A 96 2.10 4.73 11.84
C ARG A 96 0.92 4.60 12.79
N GLY A 97 0.39 3.39 12.90
CA GLY A 97 -0.77 3.10 13.74
C GLY A 97 -2.09 3.68 13.26
N ARG A 98 -2.12 4.26 12.07
CA ARG A 98 -3.31 4.91 11.49
C ARG A 98 -3.76 4.19 10.23
N TRP A 99 -5.06 4.33 9.93
CA TRP A 99 -5.65 3.87 8.69
C TRP A 99 -6.10 5.05 7.85
N PHE A 100 -6.29 4.81 6.57
CA PHE A 100 -6.88 5.79 5.65
C PHE A 100 -8.14 5.22 5.03
N TYR A 101 -9.22 5.97 5.07
CA TYR A 101 -10.50 5.57 4.49
C TYR A 101 -11.00 6.60 3.48
N ALA A 102 -11.24 6.17 2.24
CA ALA A 102 -11.85 6.98 1.20
C ALA A 102 -13.19 6.35 0.77
N GLY A 103 -14.31 6.98 1.14
CA GLY A 103 -15.66 6.48 0.90
C GLY A 103 -16.52 7.40 0.05
N GLY A 104 -17.60 6.85 -0.54
CA GLY A 104 -18.65 7.59 -1.22
C GLY A 104 -18.70 7.40 -2.74
N ASN A 105 -19.14 8.40 -3.46
CA ASN A 105 -19.57 8.34 -4.87
C ASN A 105 -18.58 7.61 -5.80
N PRO A 106 -19.04 6.76 -6.72
CA PRO A 106 -18.21 6.20 -7.78
C PRO A 106 -17.60 7.31 -8.65
N GLY A 107 -16.41 7.05 -9.20
CA GLY A 107 -15.73 7.99 -10.09
C GLY A 107 -15.18 9.25 -9.40
N SER A 108 -15.16 9.34 -8.07
CA SER A 108 -14.66 10.49 -7.32
C SER A 108 -13.13 10.46 -7.05
N GLY A 109 -12.37 9.57 -7.69
CA GLY A 109 -10.92 9.52 -7.55
C GLY A 109 -10.39 8.79 -6.30
N LYS A 110 -11.22 8.04 -5.56
CA LYS A 110 -10.80 7.28 -4.37
C LYS A 110 -9.66 6.31 -4.65
N THR A 111 -9.83 5.47 -5.67
CA THR A 111 -8.79 4.51 -6.10
C THR A 111 -7.50 5.23 -6.47
N HIS A 112 -7.59 6.37 -7.19
CA HIS A 112 -6.42 7.18 -7.51
C HIS A 112 -5.69 7.63 -6.22
N LEU A 113 -6.42 8.25 -5.30
CA LEU A 113 -5.85 8.77 -4.05
C LEU A 113 -5.21 7.66 -3.20
N CYS A 114 -5.92 6.54 -2.99
CA CYS A 114 -5.43 5.39 -2.23
C CYS A 114 -4.21 4.75 -2.90
N THR A 115 -4.21 4.64 -4.24
CA THR A 115 -3.05 4.15 -4.99
C THR A 115 -1.85 5.09 -4.85
N ALA A 116 -2.06 6.41 -4.90
CA ALA A 116 -1.00 7.40 -4.71
C ALA A 116 -0.37 7.30 -3.30
N ILE A 117 -1.19 7.11 -2.26
CA ILE A 117 -0.70 6.86 -0.90
C ILE A 117 0.18 5.60 -0.89
N CYS A 118 -0.28 4.50 -1.49
CA CYS A 118 0.49 3.25 -1.57
C CYS A 118 1.83 3.45 -2.29
N GLY A 119 1.84 4.22 -3.39
CA GLY A 119 3.05 4.56 -4.13
C GLY A 119 4.08 5.28 -3.25
N ALA A 120 3.66 6.34 -2.55
CA ALA A 120 4.53 7.11 -1.66
C ALA A 120 5.08 6.25 -0.49
N LEU A 121 4.25 5.39 0.11
CA LEU A 121 4.69 4.47 1.16
C LEU A 121 5.68 3.42 0.64
N MET A 122 5.50 2.92 -0.59
CA MET A 122 6.47 2.02 -1.22
C MET A 122 7.79 2.70 -1.53
N GLU A 123 7.76 3.95 -1.97
CA GLU A 123 8.97 4.75 -2.19
C GLU A 123 9.76 4.94 -0.90
N SER A 124 9.07 4.99 0.25
CA SER A 124 9.68 4.96 1.57
C SER A 124 10.18 3.57 2.01
N GLY A 125 10.12 2.56 1.11
CA GLY A 125 10.61 1.19 1.36
C GLY A 125 9.65 0.29 2.13
N LEU A 126 8.37 0.68 2.28
CA LEU A 126 7.39 -0.14 3.00
C LEU A 126 6.83 -1.26 2.11
N PRO A 127 6.70 -2.49 2.63
CA PRO A 127 6.05 -3.58 1.92
C PRO A 127 4.54 -3.33 1.85
N VAL A 128 4.00 -3.36 0.62
CA VAL A 128 2.58 -3.15 0.33
C VAL A 128 1.96 -4.42 -0.22
N ARG A 129 0.75 -4.74 0.19
CA ARG A 129 -0.11 -5.75 -0.44
C ARG A 129 -1.43 -5.13 -0.85
N TYR A 130 -1.84 -5.44 -2.08
CA TYR A 130 -3.10 -5.00 -2.65
C TYR A 130 -4.12 -6.13 -2.58
N LEU A 131 -5.33 -5.81 -2.18
CA LEU A 131 -6.50 -6.68 -2.15
C LEU A 131 -7.64 -5.96 -2.87
N GLN A 132 -8.01 -6.44 -4.04
CA GLN A 132 -9.19 -5.98 -4.74
C GLN A 132 -10.41 -6.76 -4.25
N TRP A 133 -11.22 -6.13 -3.39
CA TRP A 133 -12.29 -6.83 -2.68
C TRP A 133 -13.16 -7.68 -3.59
N ARG A 134 -13.67 -7.08 -4.66
CA ARG A 134 -14.64 -7.74 -5.56
C ARG A 134 -14.08 -8.96 -6.29
N SER A 135 -12.81 -8.95 -6.65
CA SER A 135 -12.18 -10.03 -7.42
C SER A 135 -11.50 -11.07 -6.53
N ASP A 136 -10.91 -10.66 -5.39
CA ASP A 136 -10.08 -11.57 -4.61
C ASP A 136 -10.86 -12.29 -3.51
N ILE A 137 -11.91 -11.68 -2.95
CA ILE A 137 -12.72 -12.31 -1.89
C ILE A 137 -13.39 -13.62 -2.33
N PRO A 138 -13.93 -13.75 -3.55
CA PRO A 138 -14.44 -15.04 -4.00
C PRO A 138 -13.41 -16.17 -3.97
N ALA A 139 -12.14 -15.88 -4.31
CA ALA A 139 -11.07 -16.87 -4.25
C ALA A 139 -10.68 -17.23 -2.81
N ILE A 140 -10.77 -16.28 -1.87
CA ILE A 140 -10.58 -16.54 -0.43
C ILE A 140 -11.72 -17.40 0.10
N LYS A 141 -12.98 -17.07 -0.25
CA LYS A 141 -14.17 -17.84 0.16
C LYS A 141 -14.12 -19.29 -0.31
N ALA A 142 -13.63 -19.53 -1.51
CA ALA A 142 -13.50 -20.89 -2.03
C ALA A 142 -12.57 -21.80 -1.19
N LYS A 143 -11.70 -21.18 -0.35
CA LYS A 143 -10.76 -21.89 0.51
C LYS A 143 -11.23 -22.07 1.97
N ILE A 144 -12.42 -21.57 2.34
CA ILE A 144 -12.89 -21.60 3.74
C ILE A 144 -12.91 -23.01 4.32
N ASN A 145 -13.20 -24.02 3.50
CA ASN A 145 -13.25 -25.42 3.94
C ASN A 145 -11.87 -26.12 3.94
N ASP A 146 -10.82 -25.44 3.52
CA ASP A 146 -9.44 -25.89 3.56
C ASP A 146 -8.65 -24.94 4.47
N ALA A 147 -8.47 -25.32 5.72
CA ALA A 147 -7.89 -24.48 6.77
C ALA A 147 -6.46 -24.04 6.45
N GLU A 148 -5.65 -24.89 5.83
CA GLU A 148 -4.27 -24.58 5.45
C GLU A 148 -4.25 -23.57 4.29
N ALA A 149 -4.95 -23.84 3.20
CA ALA A 149 -5.05 -22.96 2.04
C ALA A 149 -5.70 -21.59 2.39
N TYR A 150 -6.66 -21.59 3.31
CA TYR A 150 -7.28 -20.36 3.82
C TYR A 150 -6.27 -19.53 4.61
N THR A 151 -5.58 -20.16 5.57
CA THR A 151 -4.58 -19.50 6.42
C THR A 151 -3.45 -18.92 5.58
N ASP A 152 -2.91 -19.69 4.64
CA ASP A 152 -1.83 -19.23 3.73
C ASP A 152 -2.25 -18.02 2.89
N THR A 153 -3.54 -17.88 2.62
CA THR A 153 -4.07 -16.75 1.84
C THR A 153 -4.34 -15.54 2.71
N VAL A 154 -4.93 -15.73 3.90
CA VAL A 154 -5.41 -14.63 4.75
C VAL A 154 -4.32 -14.11 5.69
N GLN A 155 -3.44 -14.98 6.20
CA GLN A 155 -2.39 -14.56 7.13
C GLN A 155 -1.47 -13.46 6.57
N PRO A 156 -1.01 -13.52 5.30
CA PRO A 156 -0.24 -12.44 4.73
C PRO A 156 -0.97 -11.09 4.64
N LEU A 157 -2.31 -11.08 4.56
CA LEU A 157 -3.11 -9.86 4.61
C LEU A 157 -3.16 -9.24 6.00
N LYS A 158 -3.13 -10.10 7.04
CA LYS A 158 -3.10 -9.67 8.44
C LYS A 158 -1.75 -9.10 8.87
N ASP A 159 -0.64 -9.57 8.25
CA ASP A 159 0.72 -9.31 8.73
C ASP A 159 1.47 -8.24 7.94
N ILE A 160 1.09 -7.99 6.69
CA ILE A 160 1.78 -7.00 5.86
C ILE A 160 1.76 -5.61 6.49
N ARG A 161 2.86 -4.87 6.41
CA ARG A 161 2.98 -3.50 6.95
C ARG A 161 1.93 -2.55 6.35
N VAL A 162 1.72 -2.60 5.07
CA VAL A 162 0.73 -1.79 4.36
C VAL A 162 -0.22 -2.69 3.60
N LEU A 163 -1.51 -2.68 3.94
CA LEU A 163 -2.57 -3.33 3.20
C LEU A 163 -3.43 -2.27 2.52
N TYR A 164 -3.61 -2.39 1.20
CA TYR A 164 -4.61 -1.62 0.49
C TYR A 164 -5.78 -2.51 0.09
N ILE A 165 -6.96 -2.19 0.60
CA ILE A 165 -8.22 -2.84 0.25
C ILE A 165 -9.00 -1.90 -0.68
N ASP A 166 -9.10 -2.26 -1.94
CA ASP A 166 -9.82 -1.48 -2.95
C ASP A 166 -11.22 -2.01 -3.18
N ASP A 167 -12.15 -1.11 -3.44
CA ASP A 167 -13.57 -1.41 -3.63
C ASP A 167 -14.18 -2.23 -2.47
N PHE A 168 -13.79 -1.90 -1.23
CA PHE A 168 -14.24 -2.62 -0.03
C PHE A 168 -15.76 -2.72 0.03
N LEU A 169 -16.26 -3.94 0.22
CA LEU A 169 -17.70 -4.30 0.26
C LEU A 169 -18.49 -3.91 -1.01
N LYS A 170 -17.84 -3.87 -2.16
CA LYS A 170 -18.50 -3.62 -3.43
C LYS A 170 -19.26 -4.86 -3.92
N GLY A 171 -20.52 -4.66 -4.28
CA GLY A 171 -21.44 -5.72 -4.74
C GLY A 171 -22.33 -6.26 -3.63
N SER A 172 -22.89 -7.46 -3.83
CA SER A 172 -23.65 -8.15 -2.81
C SER A 172 -22.73 -8.72 -1.74
N VAL A 173 -23.01 -8.40 -0.49
CA VAL A 173 -22.19 -8.79 0.65
C VAL A 173 -22.89 -9.91 1.42
N THR A 174 -22.19 -11.01 1.66
CA THR A 174 -22.66 -12.20 2.37
C THR A 174 -22.11 -12.23 3.81
N GLU A 175 -22.59 -13.15 4.63
CA GLU A 175 -22.06 -13.39 5.99
C GLU A 175 -20.58 -13.81 5.96
N ALA A 176 -20.16 -14.60 4.96
CA ALA A 176 -18.75 -14.95 4.79
C ALA A 176 -17.88 -13.72 4.50
N ASP A 177 -18.37 -12.74 3.73
CA ASP A 177 -17.66 -11.47 3.50
C ASP A 177 -17.48 -10.70 4.80
N ARG A 178 -18.50 -10.68 5.67
CA ARG A 178 -18.47 -10.05 6.98
C ARG A 178 -17.40 -10.69 7.87
N ASN A 179 -17.39 -12.01 7.95
CA ASN A 179 -16.42 -12.74 8.75
C ASN A 179 -14.98 -12.53 8.28
N ILE A 180 -14.73 -12.56 6.97
CA ILE A 180 -13.41 -12.29 6.39
C ILE A 180 -12.99 -10.84 6.64
N ALA A 181 -13.89 -9.86 6.45
CA ALA A 181 -13.60 -8.45 6.73
C ALA A 181 -13.22 -8.25 8.19
N PHE A 182 -14.05 -8.79 9.11
CA PHE A 182 -13.77 -8.70 10.54
C PHE A 182 -12.46 -9.36 10.91
N GLU A 183 -12.19 -10.55 10.41
CA GLU A 183 -10.96 -11.30 10.71
C GLU A 183 -9.70 -10.53 10.31
N ILE A 184 -9.67 -10.01 9.06
CA ILE A 184 -8.51 -9.27 8.56
C ILE A 184 -8.35 -7.95 9.34
N LEU A 185 -9.43 -7.17 9.45
CA LEU A 185 -9.35 -5.84 10.05
C LEU A 185 -9.13 -5.90 11.56
N ASN A 186 -9.74 -6.86 12.27
CA ASN A 186 -9.51 -7.05 13.70
C ASN A 186 -8.06 -7.45 14.01
N ALA A 187 -7.48 -8.36 13.23
CA ALA A 187 -6.08 -8.74 13.38
C ALA A 187 -5.12 -7.56 13.14
N ARG A 188 -5.47 -6.63 12.26
CA ARG A 188 -4.69 -5.43 11.96
C ARG A 188 -4.91 -4.31 12.95
N TYR A 189 -6.11 -4.24 13.51
CA TYR A 189 -6.50 -3.22 14.50
C TYR A 189 -5.61 -3.24 15.75
N VAL A 190 -5.22 -4.43 16.22
CA VAL A 190 -4.35 -4.58 17.40
C VAL A 190 -2.86 -4.39 17.10
N LYS A 191 -2.47 -4.20 15.84
CA LYS A 191 -1.07 -4.01 15.41
C LYS A 191 -0.76 -2.54 15.19
N PRO A 192 0.06 -1.90 16.06
CA PRO A 192 0.33 -0.47 15.97
C PRO A 192 1.15 -0.08 14.73
N ASP A 193 1.88 -1.02 14.15
CA ASP A 193 2.78 -0.78 13.02
C ASP A 193 2.19 -1.14 11.64
N CYS A 194 0.88 -1.47 11.58
CA CYS A 194 0.21 -1.85 10.35
C CYS A 194 -0.67 -0.71 9.83
N ALA A 195 -0.34 -0.19 8.66
CA ALA A 195 -1.18 0.74 7.91
C ALA A 195 -2.23 -0.02 7.08
N THR A 196 -3.48 0.45 7.11
CA THR A 196 -4.55 -0.06 6.25
C THR A 196 -5.16 1.10 5.48
N ILE A 197 -5.18 0.97 4.15
CA ILE A 197 -5.75 1.96 3.24
C ILE A 197 -6.99 1.31 2.64
N ILE A 198 -8.13 1.98 2.68
CA ILE A 198 -9.42 1.43 2.25
C ILE A 198 -10.08 2.41 1.30
N SER A 199 -10.44 1.95 0.10
CA SER A 199 -11.40 2.64 -0.76
C SER A 199 -12.73 1.89 -0.79
N SER A 200 -13.85 2.61 -0.78
CA SER A 200 -15.19 2.02 -0.82
C SER A 200 -16.19 2.95 -1.51
N GLU A 201 -17.25 2.39 -2.08
CA GLU A 201 -18.41 3.19 -2.49
C GLU A 201 -19.34 3.51 -1.31
N ARG A 202 -19.11 2.90 -0.15
CA ARG A 202 -19.82 3.15 1.10
C ARG A 202 -19.16 4.27 1.88
N THR A 203 -19.94 5.08 2.58
CA THR A 203 -19.42 5.99 3.60
C THR A 203 -19.07 5.23 4.88
N ILE A 204 -18.38 5.88 5.81
CA ILE A 204 -18.11 5.25 7.10
C ILE A 204 -19.41 4.95 7.88
N THR A 205 -20.44 5.79 7.73
CA THR A 205 -21.77 5.56 8.31
C THR A 205 -22.39 4.31 7.74
N ASP A 206 -22.36 4.12 6.40
CA ASP A 206 -22.89 2.91 5.76
C ASP A 206 -22.16 1.64 6.23
N ILE A 207 -20.86 1.74 6.59
CA ILE A 207 -20.12 0.60 7.13
C ILE A 207 -20.52 0.33 8.58
N LEU A 208 -20.74 1.37 9.40
CA LEU A 208 -21.23 1.24 10.78
C LEU A 208 -22.63 0.59 10.81
N ASP A 209 -23.52 1.00 9.92
CA ASP A 209 -24.86 0.44 9.78
C ASP A 209 -24.84 -1.02 9.30
N TRP A 210 -23.86 -1.37 8.46
CA TRP A 210 -23.69 -2.74 7.98
C TRP A 210 -23.10 -3.67 9.04
N ASP A 211 -22.06 -3.22 9.75
CA ASP A 211 -21.40 -3.94 10.83
C ASP A 211 -20.66 -2.96 11.75
N GLU A 212 -21.22 -2.75 12.93
CA GLU A 212 -20.66 -1.81 13.91
C GLU A 212 -19.25 -2.20 14.36
N ALA A 213 -18.99 -3.51 14.47
CA ALA A 213 -17.68 -3.98 14.92
C ALA A 213 -16.57 -3.70 13.89
N VAL A 214 -16.86 -3.80 12.61
CA VAL A 214 -15.95 -3.43 11.52
C VAL A 214 -15.87 -1.91 11.40
N GLY A 215 -17.01 -1.23 11.35
CA GLY A 215 -17.09 0.21 11.12
C GLY A 215 -16.42 1.02 12.23
N SER A 216 -16.60 0.65 13.49
CA SER A 216 -15.99 1.37 14.63
C SER A 216 -14.47 1.27 14.63
N ARG A 217 -13.88 0.11 14.27
CA ARG A 217 -12.44 -0.06 14.15
C ARG A 217 -11.86 0.79 13.02
N ILE A 218 -12.53 0.85 11.87
CA ILE A 218 -12.12 1.71 10.77
C ILE A 218 -12.21 3.16 11.19
N ALA A 219 -13.33 3.60 11.79
CA ALA A 219 -13.55 4.98 12.20
C ALA A 219 -12.50 5.44 13.22
N GLU A 220 -12.18 4.61 14.20
CA GLU A 220 -11.19 4.91 15.22
C GLU A 220 -9.77 5.02 14.62
N ARG A 221 -9.35 4.00 13.89
CA ARG A 221 -8.00 3.96 13.30
C ARG A 221 -7.80 4.98 12.18
N ALA A 222 -8.85 5.35 11.46
CA ALA A 222 -8.82 6.36 10.41
C ALA A 222 -9.19 7.77 10.90
N LYS A 223 -9.27 7.99 12.22
CA LYS A 223 -9.61 9.31 12.77
C LYS A 223 -8.70 10.41 12.21
N GLY A 224 -9.30 11.43 11.59
CA GLY A 224 -8.59 12.50 10.88
C GLY A 224 -8.04 12.13 9.49
N CYS A 225 -8.28 10.89 9.03
CA CYS A 225 -7.87 10.38 7.72
C CYS A 225 -9.05 9.73 6.96
N ILE A 226 -10.28 10.20 7.24
CA ILE A 226 -11.50 9.79 6.54
C ILE A 226 -11.83 10.84 5.50
N VAL A 227 -11.86 10.41 4.23
CA VAL A 227 -12.29 11.22 3.10
C VAL A 227 -13.65 10.69 2.63
N SER A 228 -14.70 11.49 2.82
CA SER A 228 -16.06 11.15 2.36
C SER A 228 -16.44 12.05 1.18
N VAL A 229 -16.71 11.44 0.03
CA VAL A 229 -17.08 12.15 -1.19
C VAL A 229 -18.51 11.78 -1.57
N VAL A 230 -19.46 12.53 -1.08
CA VAL A 230 -20.90 12.33 -1.33
C VAL A 230 -21.54 13.56 -2.00
N GLY A 231 -22.61 13.35 -2.75
CA GLY A 231 -23.40 14.41 -3.41
C GLY A 231 -23.28 14.41 -4.93
N SER A 232 -24.11 15.21 -5.58
CA SER A 232 -24.20 15.32 -7.04
C SER A 232 -22.93 15.93 -7.65
N GLY A 233 -22.64 15.62 -8.93
CA GLY A 233 -21.56 16.23 -9.70
C GLY A 233 -20.14 15.79 -9.31
N LYS A 234 -19.99 14.79 -8.42
CA LYS A 234 -18.68 14.34 -7.95
C LYS A 234 -18.13 13.12 -8.71
N ASN A 235 -18.85 12.65 -9.71
CA ASN A 235 -18.33 11.60 -10.60
C ASN A 235 -17.51 12.22 -11.72
N TRP A 236 -16.19 12.14 -11.60
CA TRP A 236 -15.25 12.72 -12.56
C TRP A 236 -15.24 12.04 -13.93
N ARG A 237 -15.71 10.78 -14.00
CA ARG A 237 -15.81 10.03 -15.26
C ARG A 237 -16.92 10.55 -16.19
N LEU A 238 -17.80 11.40 -15.69
CA LEU A 238 -18.94 11.97 -16.42
C LEU A 238 -18.70 13.43 -16.84
N ARG A 239 -17.50 13.96 -16.67
CA ARG A 239 -17.08 15.31 -17.04
C ARG A 239 -16.29 15.34 -18.33
#